data_6e9613cb420e0772c61df18afa4cf2ef
#
_entry.id   6e9613cb420e0772c61df18afa4cf2ef
#
_cell.length_a   1.000
_cell.length_b   1.000
_cell.length_c   1.000
_cell.angle_alpha   90.00
_cell.angle_beta   90.00
_cell.angle_gamma   90.00
#
_symmetry.space_group_name_H-M   'P 1'
#
loop_
_entity.id
_entity.type
_entity.pdbx_description
1 polymer ?
#
loop_
_entity_poly.entity_id
_entity_poly.type
_entity_poly.pdbx_seq_one_letter_code
_entity_poly.pdbx_strand_id
1 'polypeptide(L)'
;HVGPNLGFTEATVALHYVFDAPEDKIVFDVSHQSYPHKMLTGRKDGFLNVDSMDGISGYSSPLESPVYDNFEIGHTSTSIALATGLQKARDILGGKENVIAVIGDGSLSGGEAFEGLDTAAELGTNIIIVVNDNEMSIAENHGGLYRNLKRLRESGGLAECNYFRALGFDYLYVERGNDVGSLVEAFHKVKDIDHPVVVHIHTEKGHG
;
A
#
# COMPACT_ATOMS: atom_id res chain seq x y z
N HIS A 1 3.25 6.14 16.30
CA HIS A 1 2.69 6.28 14.91
C HIS A 1 1.16 6.21 14.86
N VAL A 2 0.43 6.80 15.85
CA VAL A 2 -1.05 6.64 15.92
C VAL A 2 -1.76 7.23 14.70
N GLY A 3 -1.49 8.48 14.33
CA GLY A 3 -2.19 9.15 13.23
C GLY A 3 -2.15 8.41 11.89
N PRO A 4 -0.98 7.96 11.40
CA PRO A 4 -0.90 7.17 10.17
C PRO A 4 -1.66 5.84 10.23
N ASN A 5 -1.72 5.20 11.41
CA ASN A 5 -2.46 3.95 11.57
C ASN A 5 -3.97 4.18 11.55
N LEU A 6 -4.47 5.19 12.24
CA LEU A 6 -5.91 5.52 12.24
C LEU A 6 -6.40 5.82 10.81
N GLY A 7 -5.69 6.63 10.05
CA GLY A 7 -6.09 6.98 8.67
C GLY A 7 -5.98 5.84 7.65
N PHE A 8 -5.45 4.67 8.03
CA PHE A 8 -5.27 3.51 7.13
C PHE A 8 -5.85 2.20 7.68
N THR A 9 -6.57 2.24 8.79
CA THR A 9 -7.14 1.05 9.42
C THR A 9 -8.14 0.35 8.52
N GLU A 10 -9.09 1.08 7.94
CA GLU A 10 -10.13 0.55 7.07
C GLU A 10 -9.53 -0.13 5.84
N ALA A 11 -8.51 0.49 5.23
CA ALA A 11 -7.82 -0.08 4.08
C ALA A 11 -7.07 -1.36 4.45
N THR A 12 -6.42 -1.41 5.62
CA THR A 12 -5.77 -2.63 6.10
C THR A 12 -6.77 -3.75 6.37
N VAL A 13 -7.91 -3.44 6.99
CA VAL A 13 -8.98 -4.42 7.22
C VAL A 13 -9.54 -4.94 5.90
N ALA A 14 -9.80 -4.06 4.93
CA ALA A 14 -10.28 -4.45 3.61
C ALA A 14 -9.27 -5.30 2.83
N LEU A 15 -7.96 -4.98 2.92
CA LEU A 15 -6.90 -5.81 2.34
C LEU A 15 -6.92 -7.23 2.92
N HIS A 16 -6.96 -7.37 4.25
CA HIS A 16 -7.02 -8.67 4.91
C HIS A 16 -8.34 -9.43 4.72
N TYR A 17 -9.41 -8.72 4.39
CA TYR A 17 -10.69 -9.34 4.07
C TYR A 17 -10.72 -9.92 2.65
N VAL A 18 -10.06 -9.27 1.70
CA VAL A 18 -10.09 -9.65 0.28
C VAL A 18 -8.94 -10.57 -0.09
N PHE A 19 -7.74 -10.32 0.41
CA PHE A 19 -6.53 -11.06 0.07
C PHE A 19 -6.17 -12.09 1.15
N ASP A 20 -5.63 -13.21 0.71
CA ASP A 20 -5.35 -14.37 1.55
C ASP A 20 -3.90 -14.34 2.11
N ALA A 21 -3.59 -13.34 2.95
CA ALA A 21 -2.29 -13.29 3.62
C ALA A 21 -2.14 -14.47 4.62
N PRO A 22 -0.99 -15.17 4.66
CA PRO A 22 0.29 -14.77 4.09
C PRO A 22 0.60 -15.28 2.67
N GLU A 23 -0.30 -16.02 2.02
CA GLU A 23 -0.09 -16.45 0.64
C GLU A 23 0.06 -15.23 -0.27
N ASP A 24 -0.95 -14.35 -0.29
CA ASP A 24 -0.83 -13.03 -0.90
C ASP A 24 0.11 -12.15 -0.07
N LYS A 25 1.01 -11.42 -0.74
CA LYS A 25 2.05 -10.63 -0.08
C LYS A 25 1.65 -9.17 0.01
N ILE A 26 1.72 -8.59 1.21
CA ILE A 26 1.45 -7.17 1.44
C ILE A 26 2.72 -6.50 1.96
N VAL A 27 3.21 -5.52 1.23
CA VAL A 27 4.43 -4.75 1.56
C VAL A 27 4.04 -3.30 1.86
N PHE A 28 4.23 -2.88 3.09
CA PHE A 28 3.91 -1.53 3.56
C PHE A 28 5.12 -0.61 3.44
N ASP A 29 4.99 0.51 2.73
CA ASP A 29 6.04 1.53 2.65
C ASP A 29 6.28 2.17 4.03
N VAL A 30 7.51 2.45 4.39
CA VAL A 30 7.91 2.85 5.75
C VAL A 30 7.48 1.83 6.81
N SER A 31 6.28 1.30 6.67
CA SER A 31 5.59 0.34 7.53
C SER A 31 5.15 0.85 8.93
N HIS A 32 5.23 2.16 9.16
CA HIS A 32 4.78 2.80 10.40
C HIS A 32 3.25 2.80 10.57
N GLN A 33 2.48 2.49 9.50
CA GLN A 33 1.03 2.33 9.47
C GLN A 33 0.60 0.85 9.53
N SER A 34 1.48 -0.06 9.94
CA SER A 34 1.25 -1.50 9.94
C SER A 34 0.63 -2.07 11.22
N TYR A 35 0.23 -1.25 12.19
CA TYR A 35 -0.34 -1.74 13.45
C TYR A 35 -1.61 -2.57 13.27
N PRO A 36 -2.60 -2.16 12.46
CA PRO A 36 -3.76 -3.00 12.17
C PRO A 36 -3.39 -4.34 11.52
N HIS A 37 -2.42 -4.34 10.59
CA HIS A 37 -1.87 -5.56 10.02
C HIS A 37 -1.27 -6.48 11.09
N LYS A 38 -0.45 -5.96 12.00
CA LYS A 38 0.12 -6.74 13.10
C LYS A 38 -0.96 -7.30 14.02
N MET A 39 -1.98 -6.51 14.35
CA MET A 39 -3.09 -6.97 15.19
C MET A 39 -3.87 -8.11 14.52
N LEU A 40 -4.17 -8.00 13.24
CA LEU A 40 -4.88 -9.01 12.45
C LEU A 40 -4.06 -10.29 12.23
N THR A 41 -2.75 -10.20 12.31
CA THR A 41 -1.81 -11.32 12.12
C THR A 41 -1.26 -11.88 13.42
N GLY A 42 -2.01 -11.75 14.52
CA GLY A 42 -1.77 -12.45 15.79
C GLY A 42 -0.93 -11.69 16.82
N ARG A 43 -0.54 -10.44 16.53
CA ARG A 43 0.31 -9.63 17.41
C ARG A 43 -0.45 -8.58 18.25
N LYS A 44 -1.79 -8.66 18.32
CA LYS A 44 -2.63 -7.66 19.00
C LYS A 44 -2.31 -7.50 20.49
N ASP A 45 -1.93 -8.59 21.15
CA ASP A 45 -1.68 -8.57 22.61
C ASP A 45 -0.51 -7.65 22.98
N GLY A 46 0.45 -7.47 22.09
CA GLY A 46 1.54 -6.52 22.26
C GLY A 46 1.10 -5.05 22.22
N PHE A 47 -0.07 -4.76 21.67
CA PHE A 47 -0.65 -3.41 21.69
C PHE A 47 -1.63 -3.21 22.84
N LEU A 48 -2.22 -4.29 23.37
CA LEU A 48 -3.21 -4.23 24.46
C LEU A 48 -2.56 -4.30 25.86
N ASN A 49 -1.39 -4.88 25.94
CA ASN A 49 -0.65 -5.00 27.21
C ASN A 49 0.55 -4.05 27.20
N VAL A 50 0.51 -3.05 28.09
CA VAL A 50 1.57 -2.04 28.24
C VAL A 50 2.94 -2.68 28.53
N ASP A 51 2.97 -3.78 29.27
CA ASP A 51 4.20 -4.51 29.60
C ASP A 51 4.81 -5.24 28.39
N SER A 52 4.03 -5.42 27.33
CA SER A 52 4.45 -6.09 26.07
C SER A 52 4.78 -5.13 24.94
N MET A 53 4.51 -3.83 25.09
CA MET A 53 4.70 -2.83 24.01
C MET A 53 6.16 -2.70 23.58
N ASP A 54 7.11 -2.88 24.48
CA ASP A 54 8.55 -2.82 24.17
C ASP A 54 9.03 -4.01 23.33
N GLY A 55 8.22 -5.08 23.22
CA GLY A 55 8.50 -6.26 22.40
C GLY A 55 7.99 -6.16 20.96
N ILE A 56 7.28 -5.08 20.59
CA ILE A 56 6.73 -4.88 19.25
C ILE A 56 7.43 -3.71 18.56
N SER A 57 8.02 -4.00 17.39
CA SER A 57 8.57 -2.96 16.53
C SER A 57 7.48 -2.02 16.01
N GLY A 58 7.79 -0.73 15.92
CA GLY A 58 6.95 0.25 15.26
C GLY A 58 6.87 0.10 13.74
N TYR A 59 7.59 -0.88 13.18
CA TYR A 59 7.72 -1.14 11.75
C TYR A 59 7.55 -2.63 11.46
N SER A 60 7.32 -2.97 10.19
CA SER A 60 7.32 -4.36 9.73
C SER A 60 8.68 -5.02 10.01
N SER A 61 8.64 -6.24 10.53
CA SER A 61 9.87 -6.97 10.89
C SER A 61 9.68 -8.50 10.77
N PRO A 62 10.45 -9.14 9.89
CA PRO A 62 10.49 -10.61 9.81
C PRO A 62 10.95 -11.29 11.11
N LEU A 63 11.65 -10.57 11.99
CA LEU A 63 12.02 -11.08 13.31
C LEU A 63 10.82 -11.28 14.24
N GLU A 64 9.75 -10.47 14.04
CA GLU A 64 8.49 -10.65 14.76
C GLU A 64 7.59 -11.68 14.08
N SER A 65 7.53 -11.65 12.76
CA SER A 65 6.67 -12.54 11.98
C SER A 65 7.26 -12.80 10.59
N PRO A 66 8.09 -13.84 10.42
CA PRO A 66 8.69 -14.16 9.13
C PRO A 66 7.68 -14.63 8.07
N VAL A 67 6.45 -14.90 8.49
CA VAL A 67 5.36 -15.38 7.63
C VAL A 67 4.60 -14.20 6.99
N TYR A 68 4.32 -13.16 7.77
CA TYR A 68 3.51 -12.03 7.33
C TYR A 68 4.32 -10.80 6.94
N ASP A 69 5.50 -10.62 7.53
CA ASP A 69 6.38 -9.47 7.28
C ASP A 69 7.57 -9.94 6.43
N ASN A 70 7.57 -9.64 5.14
CA ASN A 70 8.60 -10.15 4.22
C ASN A 70 9.92 -9.37 4.33
N PHE A 71 9.88 -8.12 4.81
CA PHE A 71 11.03 -7.23 4.87
C PHE A 71 11.05 -6.44 6.18
N GLU A 72 12.25 -6.08 6.64
CA GLU A 72 12.41 -5.05 7.64
C GLU A 72 12.43 -3.70 6.95
N ILE A 73 11.39 -2.90 7.17
CA ILE A 73 11.16 -1.64 6.46
C ILE A 73 11.06 -0.50 7.46
N GLY A 74 11.68 0.61 7.15
CA GLY A 74 11.62 1.87 7.90
C GLY A 74 11.87 3.07 6.99
N HIS A 75 12.45 2.83 5.80
CA HIS A 75 12.73 3.88 4.82
C HIS A 75 11.54 4.13 3.90
N THR A 76 11.33 5.40 3.52
CA THR A 76 10.32 5.82 2.54
C THR A 76 10.64 5.32 1.13
N SER A 77 9.63 5.19 0.28
CA SER A 77 9.73 4.97 -1.18
C SER A 77 10.19 3.56 -1.60
N THR A 78 10.32 2.61 -0.66
CA THR A 78 10.92 1.29 -0.90
C THR A 78 9.92 0.20 -1.27
N SER A 79 8.65 0.34 -0.87
CA SER A 79 7.66 -0.75 -0.95
C SER A 79 7.41 -1.27 -2.36
N ILE A 80 7.36 -0.38 -3.36
CA ILE A 80 7.09 -0.76 -4.74
C ILE A 80 8.24 -1.58 -5.31
N ALA A 81 9.48 -1.16 -5.11
CA ALA A 81 10.66 -1.89 -5.57
C ALA A 81 10.76 -3.28 -4.90
N LEU A 82 10.52 -3.35 -3.58
CA LEU A 82 10.52 -4.61 -2.84
C LEU A 82 9.40 -5.56 -3.30
N ALA A 83 8.18 -5.03 -3.48
CA ALA A 83 7.05 -5.81 -3.99
C ALA A 83 7.29 -6.29 -5.42
N THR A 84 7.90 -5.46 -6.29
CA THR A 84 8.29 -5.85 -7.65
C THR A 84 9.30 -6.99 -7.64
N GLY A 85 10.22 -7.01 -6.68
CA GLY A 85 11.15 -8.12 -6.47
C GLY A 85 10.42 -9.42 -6.09
N LEU A 86 9.43 -9.36 -5.18
CA LEU A 86 8.59 -10.52 -4.82
C LEU A 86 7.77 -11.00 -6.02
N GLN A 87 7.17 -10.07 -6.77
CA GLN A 87 6.44 -10.37 -8.00
C GLN A 87 7.32 -11.14 -9.00
N LYS A 88 8.53 -10.63 -9.25
CA LYS A 88 9.47 -11.27 -10.15
C LYS A 88 9.88 -12.67 -9.69
N ALA A 89 10.14 -12.84 -8.40
CA ALA A 89 10.45 -14.16 -7.82
C ALA A 89 9.28 -15.14 -7.96
N ARG A 90 8.06 -14.70 -7.66
CA ARG A 90 6.83 -15.46 -7.85
C ARG A 90 6.69 -15.95 -9.31
N ASP A 91 6.88 -15.06 -10.28
CA ASP A 91 6.73 -15.36 -11.70
C ASP A 91 7.74 -16.42 -12.16
N ILE A 92 9.00 -16.31 -11.69
CA ILE A 92 10.06 -17.31 -11.97
C ILE A 92 9.70 -18.66 -11.37
N LEU A 93 9.08 -18.70 -10.19
CA LEU A 93 8.67 -19.92 -9.50
C LEU A 93 7.34 -20.48 -10.01
N GLY A 94 6.64 -19.77 -10.89
CA GLY A 94 5.34 -20.17 -11.44
C GLY A 94 4.18 -20.00 -10.46
N GLY A 95 4.35 -19.19 -9.43
CA GLY A 95 3.31 -18.79 -8.47
C GLY A 95 2.26 -17.89 -9.11
N LYS A 96 1.15 -17.66 -8.38
CA LYS A 96 0.03 -16.81 -8.86
C LYS A 96 -0.53 -15.92 -7.77
N GLU A 97 0.05 -15.98 -6.58
CA GLU A 97 -0.35 -15.16 -5.45
C GLU A 97 -0.31 -13.66 -5.81
N ASN A 98 -1.21 -12.90 -5.22
CA ASN A 98 -1.20 -11.46 -5.38
C ASN A 98 -0.02 -10.85 -4.62
N VAL A 99 0.59 -9.82 -5.18
CA VAL A 99 1.61 -9.01 -4.52
C VAL A 99 1.12 -7.58 -4.47
N ILE A 100 0.99 -7.06 -3.26
CA ILE A 100 0.42 -5.74 -2.97
C ILE A 100 1.51 -4.85 -2.36
N ALA A 101 1.78 -3.71 -2.99
CA ALA A 101 2.56 -2.64 -2.41
C ALA A 101 1.64 -1.54 -1.87
N VAL A 102 1.81 -1.14 -0.63
CA VAL A 102 1.11 -0.01 -0.02
C VAL A 102 2.08 1.14 0.12
N ILE A 103 1.76 2.30 -0.44
CA ILE A 103 2.61 3.50 -0.38
C ILE A 103 1.77 4.74 -0.10
N GLY A 104 2.25 5.60 0.79
CA GLY A 104 1.66 6.92 1.01
C GLY A 104 2.08 7.92 -0.07
N ASP A 105 1.23 8.92 -0.30
CA ASP A 105 1.49 10.00 -1.26
C ASP A 105 2.83 10.73 -1.00
N GLY A 106 3.16 10.97 0.27
CA GLY A 106 4.45 11.57 0.65
C GLY A 106 5.68 10.77 0.21
N SER A 107 5.62 9.45 0.32
CA SER A 107 6.68 8.52 -0.10
C SER A 107 6.76 8.34 -1.62
N LEU A 108 5.64 8.51 -2.31
CA LEU A 108 5.53 8.29 -3.75
C LEU A 108 6.42 9.24 -4.58
N SER A 109 6.81 10.38 -4.02
CA SER A 109 7.71 11.34 -4.68
C SER A 109 9.20 10.96 -4.64
N GLY A 110 9.57 9.91 -3.93
CA GLY A 110 10.97 9.45 -3.89
C GLY A 110 11.42 8.78 -5.17
N GLY A 111 12.70 8.92 -5.53
CA GLY A 111 13.27 8.36 -6.76
C GLY A 111 13.12 6.85 -6.83
N GLU A 112 13.33 6.14 -5.74
CA GLU A 112 13.19 4.68 -5.67
C GLU A 112 11.75 4.21 -5.94
N ALA A 113 10.74 4.98 -5.49
CA ALA A 113 9.35 4.68 -5.83
C ALA A 113 9.10 4.81 -7.34
N PHE A 114 9.68 5.83 -7.99
CA PHE A 114 9.61 5.99 -9.43
C PHE A 114 10.29 4.83 -10.17
N GLU A 115 11.50 4.45 -9.76
CA GLU A 115 12.22 3.31 -10.33
C GLU A 115 11.45 2.00 -10.16
N GLY A 116 10.81 1.82 -8.98
CA GLY A 116 9.93 0.69 -8.71
C GLY A 116 8.72 0.65 -9.63
N LEU A 117 8.06 1.79 -9.86
CA LEU A 117 6.94 1.93 -10.80
C LEU A 117 7.37 1.62 -12.24
N ASP A 118 8.48 2.19 -12.69
CA ASP A 118 9.02 1.97 -14.03
C ASP A 118 9.30 0.48 -14.27
N THR A 119 9.97 -0.17 -13.32
CA THR A 119 10.28 -1.61 -13.40
C THR A 119 9.01 -2.47 -13.34
N ALA A 120 8.04 -2.15 -12.49
CA ALA A 120 6.78 -2.88 -12.37
C ALA A 120 5.96 -2.80 -13.66
N ALA A 121 5.94 -1.63 -14.29
CA ALA A 121 5.29 -1.43 -15.58
C ALA A 121 5.96 -2.24 -16.70
N GLU A 122 7.30 -2.26 -16.75
CA GLU A 122 8.07 -3.04 -17.75
C GLU A 122 7.86 -4.55 -17.59
N LEU A 123 7.76 -5.06 -16.37
CA LEU A 123 7.48 -6.48 -16.13
C LEU A 123 6.08 -6.89 -16.62
N GLY A 124 5.11 -6.00 -16.58
CA GLY A 124 3.78 -6.17 -17.16
C GLY A 124 2.92 -7.28 -16.54
N THR A 125 3.38 -7.90 -15.45
CA THR A 125 2.62 -8.92 -14.71
C THR A 125 1.86 -8.30 -13.54
N ASN A 126 0.97 -9.06 -12.89
CA ASN A 126 0.12 -8.49 -11.85
C ASN A 126 0.92 -8.05 -10.62
N ILE A 127 0.88 -6.79 -10.34
CA ILE A 127 1.18 -6.16 -9.06
C ILE A 127 0.08 -5.16 -8.75
N ILE A 128 -0.33 -5.09 -7.51
CA ILE A 128 -1.33 -4.14 -7.03
C ILE A 128 -0.62 -3.08 -6.19
N ILE A 129 -0.66 -1.83 -6.63
CA ILE A 129 -0.06 -0.72 -5.92
C ILE A 129 -1.17 0.12 -5.31
N VAL A 130 -1.29 0.11 -3.99
CA VAL A 130 -2.25 0.91 -3.24
C VAL A 130 -1.60 2.21 -2.85
N VAL A 131 -2.02 3.30 -3.48
CA VAL A 131 -1.57 4.65 -3.16
C VAL A 131 -2.54 5.25 -2.16
N ASN A 132 -2.08 5.44 -0.92
CA ASN A 132 -2.82 6.11 0.14
C ASN A 132 -2.56 7.60 0.07
N ASP A 133 -3.51 8.35 -0.48
CA ASP A 133 -3.43 9.80 -0.67
C ASP A 133 -4.30 10.52 0.36
N ASN A 134 -3.67 11.20 1.29
CA ASN A 134 -4.32 12.07 2.28
C ASN A 134 -3.80 13.51 2.21
N GLU A 135 -3.14 13.88 1.13
CA GLU A 135 -2.57 15.20 0.82
C GLU A 135 -1.43 15.64 1.75
N MET A 136 -1.03 14.76 2.67
CA MET A 136 -0.07 15.13 3.72
C MET A 136 1.00 14.06 3.94
N SER A 137 2.23 14.50 4.04
CA SER A 137 3.29 13.75 4.71
C SER A 137 3.38 14.15 6.20
N ILE A 138 4.47 14.77 6.64
CA ILE A 138 4.53 15.47 7.95
C ILE A 138 3.85 16.85 7.82
N ALA A 139 3.99 17.50 6.65
CA ALA A 139 3.36 18.74 6.26
C ALA A 139 2.65 18.55 4.91
N GLU A 140 2.01 19.60 4.40
CA GLU A 140 1.42 19.60 3.06
C GLU A 140 2.46 19.23 1.99
N ASN A 141 2.06 18.41 1.04
CA ASN A 141 2.91 17.99 -0.06
C ASN A 141 2.98 19.05 -1.17
N HIS A 142 4.17 19.30 -1.69
CA HIS A 142 4.39 20.25 -2.78
C HIS A 142 5.18 19.60 -3.93
N GLY A 143 4.79 19.89 -5.16
CA GLY A 143 5.49 19.41 -6.36
C GLY A 143 4.58 19.05 -7.52
N GLY A 144 5.18 18.66 -8.64
CA GLY A 144 4.46 18.32 -9.88
C GLY A 144 3.58 17.09 -9.73
N LEU A 145 4.08 16.06 -9.05
CA LEU A 145 3.34 14.84 -8.76
C LEU A 145 2.04 15.14 -7.99
N TYR A 146 2.14 15.93 -6.92
CA TYR A 146 0.99 16.25 -6.07
C TYR A 146 -0.08 17.07 -6.79
N ARG A 147 0.32 17.92 -7.76
CA ARG A 147 -0.65 18.59 -8.63
C ARG A 147 -1.39 17.60 -9.53
N ASN A 148 -0.74 16.52 -9.95
CA ASN A 148 -1.39 15.47 -10.70
C ASN A 148 -2.34 14.65 -9.81
N LEU A 149 -1.90 14.22 -8.62
CA LEU A 149 -2.76 13.52 -7.65
C LEU A 149 -4.00 14.35 -7.30
N LYS A 150 -3.83 15.66 -7.06
CA LYS A 150 -4.94 16.58 -6.81
C LYS A 150 -5.95 16.59 -7.96
N ARG A 151 -5.49 16.69 -9.21
CA ARG A 151 -6.38 16.63 -10.39
C ARG A 151 -7.11 15.31 -10.51
N LEU A 152 -6.44 14.21 -10.15
CA LEU A 152 -7.06 12.88 -10.14
C LEU A 152 -8.16 12.81 -9.08
N ARG A 153 -7.94 13.33 -7.86
CA ARG A 153 -8.98 13.42 -6.84
C ARG A 153 -10.15 14.30 -7.28
N GLU A 154 -9.90 15.52 -7.71
CA GLU A 154 -10.91 16.49 -8.13
C GLU A 154 -11.76 16.00 -9.32
N SER A 155 -11.23 15.11 -10.15
CA SER A 155 -11.94 14.53 -11.30
C SER A 155 -12.56 13.15 -11.00
N GLY A 156 -12.50 12.65 -9.76
CA GLY A 156 -12.92 11.28 -9.47
C GLY A 156 -12.11 10.22 -10.25
N GLY A 157 -10.84 10.48 -10.49
CA GLY A 157 -9.95 9.59 -11.23
C GLY A 157 -10.02 9.72 -12.75
N LEU A 158 -10.83 10.64 -13.29
CA LEU A 158 -11.12 10.75 -14.74
C LEU A 158 -10.23 11.75 -15.47
N ALA A 159 -9.31 12.44 -14.80
CA ALA A 159 -8.41 13.38 -15.46
C ALA A 159 -7.64 12.70 -16.60
N GLU A 160 -7.60 13.34 -17.77
CA GLU A 160 -6.89 12.85 -18.95
C GLU A 160 -5.39 12.68 -18.69
N CYS A 161 -4.78 13.66 -18.01
CA CYS A 161 -3.40 13.56 -17.57
C CYS A 161 -3.32 12.73 -16.27
N ASN A 162 -2.96 11.47 -16.38
CA ASN A 162 -2.83 10.52 -15.29
C ASN A 162 -1.40 9.95 -15.29
N TYR A 163 -0.65 10.28 -14.24
CA TYR A 163 0.74 9.85 -14.05
C TYR A 163 0.91 8.32 -14.14
N PHE A 164 0.01 7.57 -13.52
CA PHE A 164 0.12 6.10 -13.49
C PHE A 164 -0.21 5.48 -14.84
N ARG A 165 -1.24 5.97 -15.52
CA ARG A 165 -1.59 5.51 -16.88
C ARG A 165 -0.48 5.83 -17.88
N ALA A 166 0.19 6.96 -17.71
CA ALA A 166 1.33 7.33 -18.58
C ALA A 166 2.51 6.35 -18.45
N LEU A 167 2.64 5.65 -17.32
CA LEU A 167 3.63 4.59 -17.12
C LEU A 167 3.15 3.20 -17.58
N GLY A 168 1.89 3.04 -17.93
CA GLY A 168 1.33 1.77 -18.42
C GLY A 168 0.51 0.98 -17.39
N PHE A 169 0.19 1.56 -16.23
CA PHE A 169 -0.68 0.93 -15.25
C PHE A 169 -2.16 1.10 -15.60
N ASP A 170 -2.94 0.07 -15.31
CA ASP A 170 -4.36 0.28 -15.07
C ASP A 170 -4.55 1.09 -13.79
N TYR A 171 -5.65 1.83 -13.73
CA TYR A 171 -5.86 2.78 -12.65
C TYR A 171 -7.31 2.76 -12.16
N LEU A 172 -7.46 2.57 -10.85
CA LEU A 172 -8.73 2.61 -10.14
C LEU A 172 -8.67 3.68 -9.05
N TYR A 173 -9.63 4.59 -9.02
CA TYR A 173 -9.76 5.61 -7.98
C TYR A 173 -10.87 5.25 -7.00
N VAL A 174 -10.60 5.44 -5.70
CA VAL A 174 -11.55 5.22 -4.60
C VAL A 174 -11.68 6.51 -3.79
N GLU A 175 -12.78 7.21 -4.00
CA GLU A 175 -13.10 8.48 -3.33
C GLU A 175 -13.23 8.31 -1.82
N ARG A 176 -13.93 7.26 -1.37
CA ARG A 176 -14.19 6.99 0.05
C ARG A 176 -13.19 6.01 0.62
N GLY A 177 -11.93 6.45 0.76
CA GLY A 177 -10.82 5.62 1.22
C GLY A 177 -10.87 5.23 2.71
N ASN A 178 -11.79 5.79 3.50
CA ASN A 178 -12.09 5.37 4.87
C ASN A 178 -13.44 4.62 4.99
N ASP A 179 -14.01 4.17 3.88
CA ASP A 179 -15.21 3.32 3.87
C ASP A 179 -14.84 1.89 3.49
N VAL A 180 -14.93 0.98 4.44
CA VAL A 180 -14.54 -0.44 4.26
C VAL A 180 -15.28 -1.08 3.10
N GLY A 181 -16.58 -0.80 2.90
CA GLY A 181 -17.38 -1.37 1.82
C GLY A 181 -16.84 -0.97 0.44
N SER A 182 -16.54 0.32 0.25
CA SER A 182 -15.95 0.85 -0.98
C SER A 182 -14.58 0.25 -1.27
N LEU A 183 -13.76 0.07 -0.23
CA LEU A 183 -12.44 -0.53 -0.34
C LEU A 183 -12.50 -2.01 -0.69
N VAL A 184 -13.38 -2.77 -0.04
CA VAL A 184 -13.59 -4.20 -0.34
C VAL A 184 -14.05 -4.37 -1.79
N GLU A 185 -15.00 -3.55 -2.26
CA GLU A 185 -15.44 -3.58 -3.65
C GLU A 185 -14.30 -3.28 -4.63
N ALA A 186 -13.47 -2.27 -4.33
CA ALA A 186 -12.33 -1.90 -5.16
C ALA A 186 -11.27 -3.01 -5.20
N PHE A 187 -10.92 -3.60 -4.06
CA PHE A 187 -9.93 -4.68 -3.99
C PHE A 187 -10.41 -5.97 -4.66
N HIS A 188 -11.70 -6.30 -4.60
CA HIS A 188 -12.25 -7.41 -5.36
C HIS A 188 -12.14 -7.21 -6.88
N LYS A 189 -12.21 -5.97 -7.38
CA LYS A 189 -12.04 -5.68 -8.81
C LYS A 189 -10.62 -5.92 -9.31
N VAL A 190 -9.63 -5.86 -8.43
CA VAL A 190 -8.21 -5.99 -8.77
C VAL A 190 -7.58 -7.29 -8.27
N LYS A 191 -8.28 -8.08 -7.46
CA LYS A 191 -7.80 -9.40 -7.05
C LYS A 191 -7.68 -10.29 -8.27
N ASP A 192 -6.57 -11.03 -8.33
CA ASP A 192 -6.28 -12.03 -9.38
C ASP A 192 -6.24 -11.47 -10.83
N ILE A 193 -6.01 -10.17 -10.99
CA ILE A 193 -5.75 -9.59 -12.32
C ILE A 193 -4.41 -10.10 -12.86
N ASP A 194 -4.19 -9.95 -14.17
CA ASP A 194 -2.99 -10.45 -14.87
C ASP A 194 -2.04 -9.34 -15.36
N HIS A 195 -2.27 -8.12 -14.94
CA HIS A 195 -1.52 -6.93 -15.33
C HIS A 195 -1.35 -5.94 -14.16
N PRO A 196 -0.41 -4.97 -14.24
CA PRO A 196 -0.14 -4.05 -13.14
C PRO A 196 -1.26 -3.02 -13.00
N VAL A 197 -1.67 -2.76 -11.75
CA VAL A 197 -2.73 -1.79 -11.43
C VAL A 197 -2.36 -0.91 -10.26
N VAL A 198 -2.76 0.36 -10.32
CA VAL A 198 -2.74 1.30 -9.20
C VAL A 198 -4.15 1.50 -8.67
N VAL A 199 -4.35 1.24 -7.39
CA VAL A 199 -5.54 1.59 -6.64
C VAL A 199 -5.24 2.85 -5.82
N HIS A 200 -5.74 3.98 -6.27
CA HIS A 200 -5.54 5.28 -5.63
C HIS A 200 -6.71 5.54 -4.68
N ILE A 201 -6.45 5.47 -3.38
CA ILE A 201 -7.46 5.69 -2.34
C ILE A 201 -7.29 7.06 -1.72
N HIS A 202 -8.38 7.82 -1.63
CA HIS A 202 -8.41 9.11 -0.95
C HIS A 202 -8.85 8.92 0.49
N THR A 203 -7.97 9.21 1.44
CA THR A 203 -8.19 8.99 2.87
C THR A 203 -8.05 10.29 3.67
N GLU A 204 -8.58 10.29 4.88
CA GLU A 204 -8.39 11.36 5.87
C GLU A 204 -7.38 10.89 6.93
N LYS A 205 -6.29 11.62 7.08
CA LYS A 205 -5.26 11.31 8.06
C LYS A 205 -5.79 11.44 9.49
N GLY A 206 -5.66 10.36 10.26
CA GLY A 206 -6.12 10.34 11.65
C GLY A 206 -7.63 10.10 11.78
N HIS A 207 -8.32 9.70 10.71
CA HIS A 207 -9.71 9.22 10.75
C HIS A 207 -9.76 7.87 11.47
N GLY A 208 -10.76 7.67 12.36
CA GLY A 208 -10.97 6.41 13.12
C GLY A 208 -10.91 6.58 14.62
#